data_6024802790c553bcb0ecf25b6b8e36be
#
_entry.id   6024802790c553bcb0ecf25b6b8e36be
#
_cell.length_a   1.000
_cell.length_b   1.000
_cell.length_c   1.000
_cell.angle_alpha   90.00
_cell.angle_beta   90.00
_cell.angle_gamma   90.00
#
_symmetry.space_group_name_H-M   'P 1'
#
loop_
_entity.id
_entity.type
_entity.pdbx_description
1 polymer ?
#
loop_
_entity_poly.entity_id
_entity_poly.type
_entity_poly.pdbx_seq_one_letter_code
_entity_poly.pdbx_strand_id
1 'polypeptide(L)'
;MSRIGRKPVPVPEAVTVEIAPGNVAVKGPKGELTQVVSQEMSIEQGEGVVTVARPTDRGDHRALHGLTRSLIANMVEGVTDGFEKRLEIQGVGYRAALKGKNLELALGYSHPVSIEAPEGIEFEVPQPTEVIVRGIDKQLVGQVAADIRKRRKPEPYKGKGIRYKGEQVLRKVGKRA
;
A
#
# COMPACT_ATOMS: atom_id res chain seq x y z
N MET A 1 23.74 -2.58 12.56
CA MET A 1 23.07 -1.28 12.82
C MET A 1 21.96 -1.06 11.82
N SER A 2 20.77 -0.57 12.23
CA SER A 2 19.68 -0.27 11.29
C SER A 2 19.99 1.01 10.52
N ARG A 3 20.30 0.89 9.23
CA ARG A 3 20.53 2.07 8.37
C ARG A 3 19.25 2.89 8.14
N ILE A 4 18.09 2.20 8.14
CA ILE A 4 16.78 2.82 7.88
C ILE A 4 16.33 3.63 9.10
N GLY A 5 16.38 3.07 10.31
CA GLY A 5 15.89 3.74 11.52
C GLY A 5 16.60 5.07 11.84
N ARG A 6 17.88 5.20 11.48
CA ARG A 6 18.67 6.42 11.71
C ARG A 6 18.42 7.55 10.72
N LYS A 7 17.78 7.25 9.58
CA LYS A 7 17.50 8.31 8.60
C LYS A 7 16.37 9.20 9.13
N PRO A 8 16.60 10.52 9.23
CA PRO A 8 15.52 11.43 9.58
C PRO A 8 14.40 11.36 8.54
N VAL A 9 13.18 11.65 8.95
CA VAL A 9 12.01 11.74 8.08
C VAL A 9 11.74 13.22 7.83
N PRO A 10 11.95 13.71 6.59
CA PRO A 10 11.61 15.10 6.26
C PRO A 10 10.09 15.28 6.32
N VAL A 11 9.66 16.35 6.96
CA VAL A 11 8.25 16.76 7.08
C VAL A 11 8.06 18.02 6.25
N PRO A 12 7.32 17.97 5.13
CA PRO A 12 7.00 19.18 4.36
C PRO A 12 6.21 20.19 5.19
N GLU A 13 6.31 21.48 4.87
CA GLU A 13 5.62 22.57 5.57
C GLU A 13 4.08 22.41 5.61
N ALA A 14 3.51 21.72 4.60
CA ALA A 14 2.08 21.46 4.52
C ALA A 14 1.61 20.28 5.40
N VAL A 15 2.54 19.62 6.14
CA VAL A 15 2.24 18.43 6.95
C VAL A 15 2.48 18.76 8.43
N THR A 16 1.50 18.43 9.26
CA THR A 16 1.60 18.54 10.72
C THR A 16 1.71 17.13 11.31
N VAL A 17 2.67 16.93 12.21
CA VAL A 17 2.87 15.67 12.93
C VAL A 17 2.55 15.89 14.40
N GLU A 18 1.62 15.12 14.95
CA GLU A 18 1.26 15.12 16.36
C GLU A 18 1.75 13.82 16.99
N ILE A 19 2.62 13.94 18.00
CA ILE A 19 3.23 12.80 18.68
C ILE A 19 2.61 12.67 20.06
N ALA A 20 1.94 11.54 20.30
CA ALA A 20 1.43 11.17 21.62
C ALA A 20 2.08 9.84 22.07
N PRO A 21 2.11 9.52 23.38
CA PRO A 21 2.66 8.27 23.87
C PRO A 21 2.00 7.05 23.21
N GLY A 22 2.77 6.30 22.42
CA GLY A 22 2.29 5.10 21.71
C GLY A 22 1.45 5.37 20.49
N ASN A 23 1.29 6.62 20.06
CA ASN A 23 0.48 6.98 18.89
C ASN A 23 1.08 8.17 18.13
N VAL A 24 1.02 8.14 16.82
CA VAL A 24 1.43 9.25 15.95
C VAL A 24 0.31 9.56 14.99
N ALA A 25 -0.10 10.83 14.91
CA ALA A 25 -1.04 11.33 13.93
C ALA A 25 -0.33 12.28 12.97
N VAL A 26 -0.61 12.13 11.68
CA VAL A 26 -0.03 12.95 10.62
C VAL A 26 -1.16 13.53 9.77
N LYS A 27 -1.22 14.86 9.70
CA LYS A 27 -2.21 15.63 8.93
C LYS A 27 -1.53 16.30 7.74
N GLY A 28 -2.12 16.18 6.58
CA GLY A 28 -1.62 16.81 5.35
C GLY A 28 -2.72 17.14 4.36
N PRO A 29 -2.35 17.60 3.16
CA PRO A 29 -3.31 18.09 2.16
C PRO A 29 -4.31 17.03 1.69
N LYS A 30 -3.97 15.74 1.74
CA LYS A 30 -4.84 14.63 1.29
C LYS A 30 -5.65 13.98 2.40
N GLY A 31 -5.40 14.33 3.67
CA GLY A 31 -6.14 13.79 4.80
C GLY A 31 -5.30 13.61 6.04
N GLU A 32 -5.80 12.80 6.96
CA GLU A 32 -5.18 12.50 8.24
C GLU A 32 -5.01 10.98 8.39
N LEU A 33 -3.85 10.59 8.91
CA LEU A 33 -3.55 9.21 9.27
C LEU A 33 -3.11 9.13 10.72
N THR A 34 -3.56 8.10 11.42
CA THR A 34 -3.15 7.80 12.79
C THR A 34 -2.61 6.40 12.87
N GLN A 35 -1.46 6.23 13.54
CA GLN A 35 -0.80 4.93 13.66
C GLN A 35 -0.34 4.68 15.08
N VAL A 36 -0.64 3.49 15.58
CA VAL A 36 -0.09 3.01 16.85
C VAL A 36 1.37 2.61 16.66
N VAL A 37 2.24 3.12 17.50
CA VAL A 37 3.68 2.85 17.51
C VAL A 37 4.13 2.33 18.88
N SER A 38 5.26 1.64 18.91
CA SER A 38 5.78 1.14 20.21
C SER A 38 6.16 2.31 21.12
N GLN A 39 5.71 2.26 22.37
CA GLN A 39 6.04 3.25 23.41
C GLN A 39 7.52 3.21 23.82
N GLU A 40 8.24 2.14 23.48
CA GLU A 40 9.67 2.00 23.78
C GLU A 40 10.54 2.89 22.87
N MET A 41 9.97 3.40 21.77
CA MET A 41 10.68 4.27 20.83
C MET A 41 10.44 5.74 21.18
N SER A 42 11.54 6.50 21.29
CA SER A 42 11.50 7.96 21.42
C SER A 42 11.33 8.58 20.04
N ILE A 43 10.32 9.43 19.87
CA ILE A 43 10.08 10.15 18.64
C ILE A 43 10.20 11.63 18.93
N GLU A 44 11.09 12.31 18.23
CA GLU A 44 11.37 13.74 18.41
C GLU A 44 11.13 14.47 17.09
N GLN A 45 10.46 15.60 17.18
CA GLN A 45 10.26 16.50 16.05
C GLN A 45 11.21 17.70 16.18
N GLY A 46 12.08 17.87 15.21
CA GLY A 46 12.96 19.04 15.06
C GLY A 46 12.49 19.96 13.94
N GLU A 47 13.33 20.85 13.48
CA GLU A 47 13.07 21.83 12.40
C GLU A 47 12.75 21.10 11.07
N GLY A 48 11.46 20.81 10.82
CA GLY A 48 11.01 20.15 9.58
C GLY A 48 11.42 18.69 9.43
N VAL A 49 11.81 18.03 10.53
CA VAL A 49 12.29 16.64 10.50
C VAL A 49 11.78 15.88 11.73
N VAL A 50 11.38 14.64 11.53
CA VAL A 50 11.09 13.69 12.61
C VAL A 50 12.20 12.66 12.71
N THR A 51 12.74 12.48 13.92
CA THR A 51 13.75 11.46 14.25
C THR A 51 13.18 10.46 15.22
N VAL A 52 13.58 9.21 15.05
CA VAL A 52 13.21 8.10 15.94
C VAL A 52 14.47 7.62 16.64
N ALA A 53 14.43 7.52 17.98
CA ALA A 53 15.50 6.98 18.79
C ALA A 53 15.06 5.68 19.46
N ARG A 54 16.02 4.81 19.78
CA ARG A 54 15.78 3.56 20.48
C ARG A 54 16.58 3.52 21.80
N PRO A 55 16.07 2.91 22.87
CA PRO A 55 16.73 2.91 24.17
C PRO A 55 17.98 2.02 24.19
N THR A 56 18.01 0.90 23.45
CA THR A 56 19.14 -0.04 23.45
C THR A 56 19.39 -0.64 22.06
N ASP A 57 20.51 -1.35 21.91
CA ASP A 57 20.90 -2.05 20.67
C ASP A 57 20.41 -3.51 20.60
N ARG A 58 19.43 -3.91 21.43
CA ARG A 58 18.80 -5.23 21.38
C ARG A 58 18.14 -5.46 20.00
N GLY A 59 17.97 -6.72 19.62
CA GLY A 59 17.41 -7.11 18.32
C GLY A 59 16.01 -6.57 18.08
N ASP A 60 15.14 -6.70 19.07
CA ASP A 60 13.77 -6.18 19.12
C ASP A 60 13.71 -4.66 18.96
N HIS A 61 14.51 -3.89 19.72
CA HIS A 61 14.56 -2.44 19.59
C HIS A 61 15.09 -1.99 18.23
N ARG A 62 16.02 -2.73 17.63
CA ARG A 62 16.49 -2.46 16.25
C ARG A 62 15.41 -2.68 15.22
N ALA A 63 14.58 -3.73 15.40
CA ALA A 63 13.46 -4.01 14.51
C ALA A 63 12.36 -2.95 14.62
N LEU A 64 11.92 -2.64 15.86
CA LEU A 64 10.93 -1.60 16.15
C LEU A 64 11.37 -0.21 15.67
N HIS A 65 12.64 0.14 15.84
CA HIS A 65 13.22 1.40 15.37
C HIS A 65 13.06 1.58 13.86
N GLY A 66 13.41 0.56 13.07
CA GLY A 66 13.26 0.59 11.63
C GLY A 66 11.80 0.60 11.17
N LEU A 67 10.93 -0.17 11.87
CA LEU A 67 9.51 -0.22 11.62
C LEU A 67 8.84 1.13 11.88
N THR A 68 9.02 1.70 13.07
CA THR A 68 8.42 2.98 13.48
C THR A 68 8.81 4.10 12.51
N ARG A 69 10.10 4.21 12.20
CA ARG A 69 10.58 5.19 11.22
C ARG A 69 9.90 5.03 9.85
N SER A 70 9.78 3.79 9.37
CA SER A 70 9.17 3.51 8.06
C SER A 70 7.67 3.79 8.05
N LEU A 71 6.96 3.52 9.15
CA LEU A 71 5.55 3.85 9.30
C LEU A 71 5.33 5.36 9.22
N ILE A 72 6.09 6.14 10.01
CA ILE A 72 6.01 7.62 9.98
C ILE A 72 6.32 8.16 8.59
N ALA A 73 7.37 7.67 7.93
CA ALA A 73 7.70 8.10 6.58
C ALA A 73 6.59 7.79 5.57
N ASN A 74 5.98 6.60 5.67
CA ASN A 74 4.85 6.25 4.81
C ASN A 74 3.63 7.13 5.08
N MET A 75 3.36 7.52 6.35
CA MET A 75 2.25 8.43 6.68
C MET A 75 2.48 9.81 6.06
N VAL A 76 3.69 10.38 6.20
CA VAL A 76 4.04 11.69 5.62
C VAL A 76 3.89 11.66 4.09
N GLU A 77 4.45 10.64 3.42
CA GLU A 77 4.31 10.45 1.98
C GLU A 77 2.83 10.26 1.56
N GLY A 78 2.08 9.48 2.36
CA GLY A 78 0.66 9.20 2.08
C GLY A 78 -0.23 10.42 2.14
N VAL A 79 -0.08 11.28 3.15
CA VAL A 79 -0.90 12.49 3.27
C VAL A 79 -0.45 13.62 2.31
N THR A 80 0.75 13.51 1.72
CA THR A 80 1.29 14.47 0.75
C THR A 80 0.96 14.04 -0.68
N ASP A 81 1.56 12.93 -1.12
CA ASP A 81 1.48 12.44 -2.50
C ASP A 81 0.42 11.36 -2.68
N GLY A 82 0.16 10.59 -1.63
CA GLY A 82 -0.67 9.38 -1.67
C GLY A 82 0.06 8.21 -2.29
N PHE A 83 -0.61 7.06 -2.29
CA PHE A 83 -0.09 5.84 -2.87
C PHE A 83 -1.00 5.33 -3.97
N GLU A 84 -0.40 4.71 -4.98
CA GLU A 84 -1.13 3.99 -6.01
C GLU A 84 -0.53 2.61 -6.26
N LYS A 85 -1.40 1.64 -6.55
CA LYS A 85 -1.03 0.32 -7.06
C LYS A 85 -1.80 0.04 -8.33
N ARG A 86 -1.07 -0.32 -9.38
CA ARG A 86 -1.63 -0.64 -10.69
C ARG A 86 -1.65 -2.15 -10.89
N LEU A 87 -2.79 -2.64 -11.35
CA LEU A 87 -3.04 -4.04 -11.65
C LEU A 87 -3.40 -4.18 -13.13
N GLU A 88 -2.88 -5.20 -13.77
CA GLU A 88 -3.19 -5.59 -15.15
C GLU A 88 -4.00 -6.88 -15.15
N ILE A 89 -5.06 -6.89 -15.95
CA ILE A 89 -5.93 -8.03 -16.14
C ILE A 89 -5.60 -8.66 -17.48
N GLN A 90 -5.19 -9.91 -17.49
CA GLN A 90 -4.90 -10.66 -18.71
C GLN A 90 -5.86 -11.84 -18.85
N GLY A 91 -6.45 -11.97 -20.03
CA GLY A 91 -7.35 -13.07 -20.39
C GLY A 91 -8.45 -12.63 -21.35
N VAL A 92 -8.79 -13.50 -22.29
CA VAL A 92 -9.90 -13.25 -23.22
C VAL A 92 -11.20 -13.17 -22.43
N GLY A 93 -11.94 -12.08 -22.60
CA GLY A 93 -13.20 -11.83 -21.90
C GLY A 93 -13.06 -11.33 -20.45
N TYR A 94 -11.84 -11.20 -19.93
CA TYR A 94 -11.63 -10.62 -18.60
C TYR A 94 -11.69 -9.10 -18.69
N ARG A 95 -12.45 -8.47 -17.81
CA ARG A 95 -12.61 -7.01 -17.78
C ARG A 95 -12.93 -6.51 -16.39
N ALA A 96 -12.55 -5.27 -16.12
CA ALA A 96 -12.95 -4.49 -14.96
C ALA A 96 -13.86 -3.34 -15.39
N ALA A 97 -14.77 -2.95 -14.52
CA ALA A 97 -15.59 -1.77 -14.65
C ALA A 97 -15.86 -1.16 -13.27
N LEU A 98 -16.11 0.15 -13.23
CA LEU A 98 -16.57 0.81 -12.00
C LEU A 98 -18.10 0.78 -11.97
N LYS A 99 -18.65 0.46 -10.79
CA LYS A 99 -20.08 0.56 -10.50
C LYS A 99 -20.27 1.47 -9.28
N GLY A 100 -20.42 2.76 -9.53
CA GLY A 100 -20.31 3.79 -8.49
C GLY A 100 -18.89 3.82 -7.92
N LYS A 101 -18.74 3.60 -6.62
CA LYS A 101 -17.43 3.49 -5.95
C LYS A 101 -16.85 2.06 -5.97
N ASN A 102 -17.65 1.06 -6.34
CA ASN A 102 -17.27 -0.33 -6.28
C ASN A 102 -16.61 -0.79 -7.59
N LEU A 103 -15.70 -1.74 -7.48
CA LEU A 103 -15.03 -2.39 -8.60
C LEU A 103 -15.78 -3.68 -8.96
N GLU A 104 -16.25 -3.80 -10.20
CA GLU A 104 -16.85 -5.01 -10.74
C GLU A 104 -15.88 -5.69 -11.71
N LEU A 105 -15.61 -6.98 -11.47
CA LEU A 105 -14.65 -7.77 -12.23
C LEU A 105 -15.36 -8.95 -12.90
N ALA A 106 -15.26 -9.04 -14.23
CA ALA A 106 -15.61 -10.23 -15.01
C ALA A 106 -14.33 -11.04 -15.26
N LEU A 107 -14.17 -12.16 -14.55
CA LEU A 107 -12.95 -12.96 -14.53
C LEU A 107 -13.19 -14.41 -15.04
N GLY A 108 -14.23 -14.62 -15.84
CA GLY A 108 -14.59 -15.95 -16.35
C GLY A 108 -15.23 -16.86 -15.30
N TYR A 109 -15.84 -16.29 -14.28
CA TYR A 109 -16.77 -16.96 -13.36
C TYR A 109 -18.20 -16.82 -13.88
N SER A 110 -19.12 -17.65 -13.37
CA SER A 110 -20.55 -17.61 -13.71
C SER A 110 -21.25 -16.32 -13.25
N HIS A 111 -20.65 -15.57 -12.33
CA HIS A 111 -21.14 -14.31 -11.81
C HIS A 111 -20.00 -13.27 -11.74
N PRO A 112 -20.27 -11.97 -11.90
CA PRO A 112 -19.28 -10.94 -11.69
C PRO A 112 -18.83 -10.89 -10.23
N VAL A 113 -17.56 -10.55 -9.99
CA VAL A 113 -17.02 -10.35 -8.66
C VAL A 113 -17.05 -8.86 -8.34
N SER A 114 -17.86 -8.47 -7.35
CA SER A 114 -17.91 -7.10 -6.85
C SER A 114 -16.97 -6.93 -5.66
N ILE A 115 -16.25 -5.82 -5.63
CA ILE A 115 -15.36 -5.44 -4.52
C ILE A 115 -15.73 -4.02 -4.13
N GLU A 116 -16.14 -3.87 -2.87
CA GLU A 116 -16.44 -2.57 -2.28
C GLU A 116 -15.17 -1.82 -1.97
N ALA A 117 -15.17 -0.50 -2.20
CA ALA A 117 -14.07 0.36 -1.81
C ALA A 117 -14.13 0.61 -0.29
N PRO A 118 -13.10 0.20 0.48
CA PRO A 118 -12.99 0.60 1.87
C PRO A 118 -12.84 2.12 2.01
N GLU A 119 -13.10 2.65 3.19
CA GLU A 119 -12.83 4.07 3.47
C GLU A 119 -11.36 4.43 3.20
N GLY A 120 -11.13 5.55 2.52
CA GLY A 120 -9.79 6.01 2.14
C GLY A 120 -9.20 5.33 0.90
N ILE A 121 -9.96 4.48 0.20
CA ILE A 121 -9.55 3.86 -1.06
C ILE A 121 -10.43 4.33 -2.22
N GLU A 122 -9.77 4.64 -3.32
CA GLU A 122 -10.40 4.96 -4.60
C GLU A 122 -9.94 3.99 -5.68
N PHE A 123 -10.90 3.52 -6.48
CA PHE A 123 -10.63 2.72 -7.67
C PHE A 123 -10.73 3.58 -8.92
N GLU A 124 -9.79 3.39 -9.83
CA GLU A 124 -9.83 3.97 -11.17
C GLU A 124 -9.62 2.86 -12.20
N VAL A 125 -10.40 2.87 -13.25
CA VAL A 125 -10.34 1.90 -14.35
C VAL A 125 -10.18 2.68 -15.66
N PRO A 126 -8.94 3.09 -16.01
CA PRO A 126 -8.70 3.83 -17.26
C PRO A 126 -8.98 2.97 -18.49
N GLN A 127 -8.76 1.67 -18.38
CA GLN A 127 -9.05 0.68 -19.40
C GLN A 127 -9.68 -0.57 -18.77
N PRO A 128 -10.53 -1.33 -19.46
CA PRO A 128 -11.13 -2.55 -18.93
C PRO A 128 -10.12 -3.60 -18.46
N THR A 129 -8.87 -3.47 -18.86
CA THR A 129 -7.76 -4.38 -18.52
C THR A 129 -6.79 -3.80 -17.50
N GLU A 130 -7.01 -2.59 -17.00
CA GLU A 130 -6.15 -1.93 -16.01
C GLU A 130 -6.99 -1.39 -14.86
N VAL A 131 -6.57 -1.71 -13.63
CA VAL A 131 -7.18 -1.21 -12.38
C VAL A 131 -6.11 -0.48 -11.60
N ILE A 132 -6.41 0.73 -11.16
CA ILE A 132 -5.57 1.53 -10.28
C ILE A 132 -6.27 1.62 -8.92
N VAL A 133 -5.54 1.30 -7.86
CA VAL A 133 -5.99 1.43 -6.47
C VAL A 133 -5.23 2.59 -5.86
N ARG A 134 -5.94 3.63 -5.41
CA ARG A 134 -5.35 4.82 -4.78
C ARG A 134 -5.82 4.98 -3.35
N GLY A 135 -4.97 5.58 -2.53
CA GLY A 135 -5.29 5.92 -1.14
C GLY A 135 -4.13 6.59 -0.42
N ILE A 136 -4.41 7.09 0.76
CA ILE A 136 -3.41 7.74 1.61
C ILE A 136 -2.63 6.72 2.46
N ASP A 137 -3.26 5.59 2.81
CA ASP A 137 -2.61 4.52 3.60
C ASP A 137 -1.98 3.48 2.68
N LYS A 138 -0.65 3.39 2.73
CA LYS A 138 0.16 2.43 1.96
C LYS A 138 -0.21 0.98 2.26
N GLN A 139 -0.51 0.66 3.52
CA GLN A 139 -0.85 -0.71 3.94
C GLN A 139 -2.20 -1.09 3.37
N LEU A 140 -3.20 -0.22 3.50
CA LEU A 140 -4.55 -0.46 2.99
C LEU A 140 -4.56 -0.56 1.46
N VAL A 141 -3.87 0.35 0.75
CA VAL A 141 -3.71 0.28 -0.72
C VAL A 141 -3.07 -1.04 -1.14
N GLY A 142 -2.00 -1.46 -0.44
CA GLY A 142 -1.32 -2.72 -0.70
C GLY A 142 -2.20 -3.93 -0.44
N GLN A 143 -2.95 -3.95 0.65
CA GLN A 143 -3.85 -5.03 1.02
C GLN A 143 -4.99 -5.19 0.01
N VAL A 144 -5.68 -4.08 -0.33
CA VAL A 144 -6.78 -4.09 -1.30
C VAL A 144 -6.29 -4.55 -2.68
N ALA A 145 -5.13 -4.07 -3.13
CA ALA A 145 -4.54 -4.54 -4.38
C ALA A 145 -4.20 -6.04 -4.36
N ALA A 146 -3.70 -6.55 -3.23
CA ALA A 146 -3.44 -7.98 -3.06
C ALA A 146 -4.73 -8.81 -3.06
N ASP A 147 -5.80 -8.31 -2.44
CA ASP A 147 -7.10 -8.99 -2.40
C ASP A 147 -7.75 -9.02 -3.79
N ILE A 148 -7.65 -7.94 -4.59
CA ILE A 148 -8.07 -7.93 -5.99
C ILE A 148 -7.29 -8.99 -6.77
N ARG A 149 -5.96 -9.00 -6.67
CA ARG A 149 -5.10 -9.99 -7.34
C ARG A 149 -5.42 -11.43 -6.92
N LYS A 150 -5.75 -11.65 -5.65
CA LYS A 150 -6.11 -12.96 -5.10
C LYS A 150 -7.39 -13.54 -5.72
N ARG A 151 -8.31 -12.70 -6.22
CA ARG A 151 -9.56 -13.16 -6.86
C ARG A 151 -9.29 -14.03 -8.09
N ARG A 152 -8.23 -13.72 -8.85
CA ARG A 152 -7.78 -14.55 -9.98
C ARG A 152 -6.28 -14.37 -10.18
N LYS A 153 -5.48 -15.14 -9.45
CA LYS A 153 -4.00 -15.13 -9.61
C LYS A 153 -3.62 -15.53 -11.04
N PRO A 154 -2.52 -14.98 -11.58
CA PRO A 154 -2.04 -15.38 -12.91
C PRO A 154 -1.67 -16.84 -12.93
N GLU A 155 -2.17 -17.56 -13.92
CA GLU A 155 -1.88 -18.98 -14.11
C GLU A 155 -0.51 -19.18 -14.80
N PRO A 156 0.18 -20.31 -14.55
CA PRO A 156 1.57 -20.47 -14.96
C PRO A 156 1.78 -20.82 -16.44
N TYR A 157 0.75 -21.09 -17.23
CA TYR A 157 0.90 -21.51 -18.63
C TYR A 157 0.75 -20.36 -19.62
N LYS A 158 -0.40 -19.71 -19.65
CA LYS A 158 -0.70 -18.55 -20.52
C LYS A 158 -0.64 -17.21 -19.80
N GLY A 159 -0.54 -17.24 -18.45
CA GLY A 159 -0.45 -16.03 -17.64
C GLY A 159 -1.79 -15.29 -17.50
N LYS A 160 -2.94 -15.98 -17.72
CA LYS A 160 -4.27 -15.41 -17.52
C LYS A 160 -4.51 -15.14 -16.03
N GLY A 161 -5.05 -13.98 -15.71
CA GLY A 161 -5.34 -13.56 -14.34
C GLY A 161 -5.00 -12.09 -14.10
N ILE A 162 -5.01 -11.70 -12.83
CA ILE A 162 -4.68 -10.35 -12.38
C ILE A 162 -3.25 -10.36 -11.83
N ARG A 163 -2.43 -9.44 -12.31
CA ARG A 163 -1.04 -9.25 -11.85
C ARG A 163 -0.78 -7.79 -11.55
N TYR A 164 0.26 -7.50 -10.79
CA TYR A 164 0.75 -6.13 -10.65
C TYR A 164 1.37 -5.66 -11.97
N LYS A 165 1.28 -4.37 -12.26
CA LYS A 165 1.96 -3.79 -13.43
C LYS A 165 3.47 -4.00 -13.29
N GLY A 166 4.06 -4.63 -14.33
CA GLY A 166 5.47 -4.99 -14.32
C GLY A 166 5.81 -6.30 -13.58
N GLU A 167 4.83 -7.04 -13.03
CA GLU A 167 5.07 -8.35 -12.42
C GLU A 167 5.44 -9.38 -13.49
N GLN A 168 6.61 -10.01 -13.33
CA GLN A 168 7.02 -11.13 -14.18
C GLN A 168 6.39 -12.43 -13.65
N VAL A 169 5.51 -13.04 -14.45
CA VAL A 169 4.89 -14.32 -14.14
C VAL A 169 5.76 -15.44 -14.69
N LEU A 170 6.28 -16.30 -13.81
CA LEU A 170 7.01 -17.50 -14.21
C LEU A 170 6.07 -18.45 -14.97
N ARG A 171 6.37 -18.70 -16.23
CA ARG A 171 5.58 -19.59 -17.10
C ARG A 171 6.21 -20.97 -17.19
N LYS A 172 5.37 -21.99 -17.10
CA LYS A 172 5.75 -23.38 -17.32
C LYS A 172 5.49 -23.75 -18.79
N VAL A 173 6.35 -24.59 -19.35
CA VAL A 173 6.11 -25.19 -20.67
C VAL A 173 5.01 -26.24 -20.51
N GLY A 174 3.94 -26.12 -21.31
CA GLY A 174 2.89 -27.14 -21.34
C GLY A 174 3.40 -28.45 -21.93
N LYS A 175 2.66 -29.53 -21.72
CA LYS A 175 2.95 -30.80 -22.43
C LYS A 175 2.87 -30.54 -23.92
N ARG A 176 3.94 -30.87 -24.63
CA ARG A 176 3.88 -30.99 -26.10
C ARG A 176 3.12 -32.29 -26.40
N ALA A 177 2.06 -32.20 -27.19
CA ALA A 177 1.41 -33.36 -27.78
C ALA A 177 2.33 -33.92 -28.82
#